data_f9402ab1427f4b58b033d19a46b30c7e
#
_entry.id   f9402ab1427f4b58b033d19a46b30c7e
#
_cell.length_a   1.000
_cell.length_b   1.000
_cell.length_c   1.000
_cell.angle_alpha   90.00
_cell.angle_beta   90.00
_cell.angle_gamma   90.00
#
_symmetry.space_group_name_H-M   'P 1'
#
loop_
_entity.id
_entity.type
_entity.pdbx_description
1 polymer ?
#
loop_
_entity_poly.entity_id
_entity_poly.type
_entity_poly.pdbx_seq_one_letter_code
_entity_poly.pdbx_strand_id
1 'polypeptide(L)'
;DMEFDGAMLAVQNNSADIMLAGLSYREDRDQVMDFTDSYATGVQVVIVKEGSDVTMDNLGEKMIGTQRGTTGYIYASDTPENGGYGEDHVIAYDNGATAVQALLNDQIDAVIIDQEPAKAYVAANQGLTILDGAWVEEQYCAAVDEGNTALLEAVNTALNELIADGTVQQIVDKYITAD
;
A
#
# COMPACT_ATOMS: atom_id res chain seq x y z
N ASP A 1 -14.42 -9.72 3.03
CA ASP A 1 -13.65 -8.62 3.61
C ASP A 1 -12.68 -9.18 4.65
N MET A 2 -11.41 -8.86 4.55
CA MET A 2 -10.36 -9.38 5.42
C MET A 2 -9.18 -8.41 5.47
N GLU A 3 -8.31 -8.55 6.46
CA GLU A 3 -7.08 -7.76 6.57
C GLU A 3 -6.10 -8.11 5.44
N PHE A 4 -5.21 -7.17 5.11
CA PHE A 4 -4.33 -7.27 3.92
C PHE A 4 -3.39 -8.50 3.98
N ASP A 5 -2.74 -8.74 5.11
CA ASP A 5 -1.91 -9.92 5.34
C ASP A 5 -2.72 -11.22 5.35
N GLY A 6 -3.96 -11.15 5.84
CA GLY A 6 -4.93 -12.25 5.75
C GLY A 6 -5.29 -12.61 4.32
N ALA A 7 -5.40 -11.62 3.41
CA ALA A 7 -5.66 -11.85 2.00
C ALA A 7 -4.48 -12.54 1.29
N MET A 8 -3.24 -12.16 1.61
CA MET A 8 -2.05 -12.89 1.11
C MET A 8 -2.04 -14.34 1.57
N LEU A 9 -2.30 -14.60 2.86
CA LEU A 9 -2.39 -15.95 3.39
C LEU A 9 -3.52 -16.76 2.76
N ALA A 10 -4.65 -16.12 2.42
CA ALA A 10 -5.77 -16.80 1.77
C ALA A 10 -5.41 -17.32 0.38
N VAL A 11 -4.59 -16.60 -0.39
CA VAL A 11 -4.05 -17.08 -1.68
C VAL A 11 -3.08 -18.23 -1.46
N GLN A 12 -2.10 -18.08 -0.57
CA GLN A 12 -1.08 -19.10 -0.28
C GLN A 12 -1.65 -20.44 0.20
N ASN A 13 -2.81 -20.44 0.85
CA ASN A 13 -3.46 -21.64 1.35
C ASN A 13 -4.66 -22.09 0.49
N ASN A 14 -4.82 -21.53 -0.70
CA ASN A 14 -5.89 -21.83 -1.66
C ASN A 14 -7.32 -21.57 -1.12
N SER A 15 -7.48 -20.66 -0.16
CA SER A 15 -8.80 -20.17 0.28
C SER A 15 -9.32 -19.03 -0.61
N ALA A 16 -8.43 -18.42 -1.38
CA ALA A 16 -8.73 -17.50 -2.47
C ALA A 16 -7.85 -17.87 -3.67
N ASP A 17 -8.36 -17.70 -4.89
CA ASP A 17 -7.63 -18.02 -6.11
C ASP A 17 -6.68 -16.90 -6.56
N ILE A 18 -7.03 -15.65 -6.24
CA ILE A 18 -6.29 -14.45 -6.67
C ILE A 18 -6.45 -13.33 -5.64
N MET A 19 -5.39 -12.55 -5.44
CA MET A 19 -5.42 -11.28 -4.73
C MET A 19 -5.21 -10.12 -5.71
N LEU A 20 -6.12 -9.13 -5.68
CA LEU A 20 -6.08 -7.92 -6.50
C LEU A 20 -6.50 -6.74 -5.62
N ALA A 21 -5.53 -6.14 -4.91
CA ALA A 21 -5.78 -5.21 -3.81
C ALA A 21 -4.67 -4.14 -3.67
N GLY A 22 -4.18 -3.58 -4.78
CA GLY A 22 -3.04 -2.67 -4.73
C GLY A 22 -1.79 -3.36 -4.17
N LEU A 23 -1.58 -4.61 -4.54
CA LEU A 23 -0.47 -5.42 -4.05
C LEU A 23 0.79 -5.11 -4.85
N SER A 24 1.82 -4.61 -4.18
CA SER A 24 3.12 -4.35 -4.81
C SER A 24 3.94 -5.63 -4.92
N TYR A 25 4.59 -5.81 -6.09
CA TYR A 25 5.59 -6.84 -6.27
C TYR A 25 6.75 -6.66 -5.29
N ARG A 26 7.24 -7.79 -4.72
CA ARG A 26 8.43 -7.86 -3.88
C ARG A 26 9.06 -9.25 -4.01
N GLU A 27 10.39 -9.31 -3.99
CA GLU A 27 11.12 -10.59 -4.11
C GLU A 27 10.79 -11.59 -2.98
N ASP A 28 10.55 -11.12 -1.76
CA ASP A 28 10.18 -11.98 -0.65
C ASP A 28 8.76 -12.55 -0.78
N ARG A 29 7.83 -11.78 -1.36
CA ARG A 29 6.48 -12.24 -1.68
C ARG A 29 6.47 -13.20 -2.87
N ASP A 30 7.34 -12.97 -3.85
CA ASP A 30 7.52 -13.80 -5.05
C ASP A 30 8.08 -15.22 -4.74
N GLN A 31 8.56 -15.42 -3.52
CA GLN A 31 8.97 -16.75 -3.04
C GLN A 31 7.78 -17.62 -2.60
N VAL A 32 6.60 -17.07 -2.45
CA VAL A 32 5.41 -17.73 -1.90
C VAL A 32 4.12 -17.45 -2.66
N MET A 33 4.19 -16.63 -3.72
CA MET A 33 3.09 -16.30 -4.63
C MET A 33 3.66 -15.92 -5.98
N ASP A 34 2.96 -16.25 -7.06
CA ASP A 34 3.28 -15.81 -8.42
C ASP A 34 2.55 -14.50 -8.75
N PHE A 35 3.25 -13.53 -9.36
CA PHE A 35 2.72 -12.21 -9.68
C PHE A 35 2.41 -12.03 -11.16
N THR A 36 1.32 -11.32 -11.46
CA THR A 36 1.01 -10.86 -12.81
C THR A 36 1.95 -9.74 -13.24
N ASP A 37 1.88 -9.38 -14.52
CA ASP A 37 2.39 -8.09 -15.00
C ASP A 37 1.73 -6.94 -14.22
N SER A 38 2.44 -5.81 -14.11
CA SER A 38 1.93 -4.62 -13.43
C SER A 38 0.77 -3.99 -14.22
N TYR A 39 -0.29 -3.58 -13.51
CA TYR A 39 -1.45 -2.93 -14.11
C TYR A 39 -1.61 -1.45 -13.75
N ALA A 40 -0.97 -0.98 -12.69
CA ALA A 40 -1.02 0.43 -12.27
C ALA A 40 0.20 0.78 -11.42
N THR A 41 0.47 2.08 -11.30
CA THR A 41 1.44 2.63 -10.34
C THR A 41 0.71 3.06 -9.08
N GLY A 42 1.20 2.61 -7.94
CA GLY A 42 0.79 3.04 -6.62
C GLY A 42 1.74 4.10 -6.06
N VAL A 43 1.23 4.96 -5.20
CA VAL A 43 2.02 5.98 -4.52
C VAL A 43 1.74 5.91 -3.02
N GLN A 44 2.78 5.72 -2.22
CA GLN A 44 2.72 5.85 -0.77
C GLN A 44 2.90 7.32 -0.39
N VAL A 45 2.02 7.83 0.47
CA VAL A 45 2.03 9.22 0.96
C VAL A 45 1.99 9.25 2.48
N VAL A 46 2.19 10.44 3.05
CA VAL A 46 2.20 10.66 4.49
C VAL A 46 1.03 11.55 4.90
N ILE A 47 0.13 11.03 5.72
CA ILE A 47 -0.93 11.81 6.36
C ILE A 47 -0.42 12.35 7.70
N VAL A 48 -0.66 13.62 7.95
CA VAL A 48 -0.33 14.31 9.20
C VAL A 48 -1.51 15.19 9.68
N LYS A 49 -1.46 15.66 10.91
CA LYS A 49 -2.38 16.71 11.36
C LYS A 49 -2.03 18.05 10.71
N GLU A 50 -3.03 18.83 10.33
CA GLU A 50 -2.84 20.21 9.86
C GLU A 50 -2.09 21.05 10.90
N GLY A 51 -1.05 21.74 10.45
CA GLY A 51 -0.23 22.60 11.34
C GLY A 51 0.75 21.84 12.23
N SER A 52 0.92 20.52 12.06
CA SER A 52 1.99 19.77 12.73
C SER A 52 3.37 20.19 12.19
N ASP A 53 4.43 19.88 12.94
CA ASP A 53 5.82 20.11 12.55
C ASP A 53 6.43 18.95 11.75
N VAL A 54 5.61 17.94 11.39
CA VAL A 54 6.05 16.78 10.62
C VAL A 54 6.32 17.16 9.18
N THR A 55 7.46 16.71 8.67
CA THR A 55 7.89 16.89 7.29
C THR A 55 8.50 15.58 6.78
N MET A 56 8.68 15.42 5.47
CA MET A 56 9.38 14.27 4.92
C MET A 56 10.78 14.08 5.50
N ASP A 57 11.48 15.19 5.82
CA ASP A 57 12.87 15.16 6.29
C ASP A 57 12.99 14.72 7.76
N ASN A 58 11.96 14.90 8.58
CA ASN A 58 12.01 14.57 10.02
C ASN A 58 11.19 13.34 10.42
N LEU A 59 10.68 12.56 9.46
CA LEU A 59 9.90 11.35 9.75
C LEU A 59 10.63 10.35 10.66
N GLY A 60 11.95 10.24 10.54
CA GLY A 60 12.75 9.36 11.40
C GLY A 60 12.78 9.74 12.89
N GLU A 61 12.27 10.93 13.26
CA GLU A 61 12.15 11.41 14.64
C GLU A 61 10.71 11.28 15.17
N LYS A 62 9.79 10.74 14.38
CA LYS A 62 8.35 10.71 14.63
C LYS A 62 7.84 9.28 14.84
N MET A 63 6.70 9.17 15.51
CA MET A 63 5.98 7.89 15.59
C MET A 63 5.07 7.76 14.38
N ILE A 64 5.26 6.70 13.60
CA ILE A 64 4.59 6.46 12.32
C ILE A 64 3.64 5.29 12.47
N GLY A 65 2.41 5.45 12.01
CA GLY A 65 1.45 4.36 11.86
C GLY A 65 1.40 3.85 10.42
N THR A 66 1.30 2.56 10.25
CA THR A 66 1.15 1.91 8.94
C THR A 66 0.17 0.75 9.04
N GLN A 67 -0.30 0.26 7.90
CA GLN A 67 -1.08 -0.97 7.88
C GLN A 67 -0.14 -2.18 7.85
N ARG A 68 -0.44 -3.18 8.71
CA ARG A 68 0.32 -4.43 8.81
C ARG A 68 0.41 -5.15 7.46
N GLY A 69 1.59 -5.67 7.15
CA GLY A 69 1.86 -6.47 5.96
C GLY A 69 1.99 -5.69 4.66
N THR A 70 1.75 -4.37 4.67
CA THR A 70 1.95 -3.52 3.48
C THR A 70 3.41 -3.13 3.30
N THR A 71 3.75 -2.65 2.11
CA THR A 71 5.07 -2.08 1.80
C THR A 71 5.35 -0.84 2.65
N GLY A 72 4.34 -0.03 2.96
CA GLY A 72 4.47 1.10 3.88
C GLY A 72 5.02 0.69 5.25
N TYR A 73 4.53 -0.43 5.81
CA TYR A 73 5.11 -0.99 7.05
C TYR A 73 6.53 -1.48 6.84
N ILE A 74 6.72 -2.34 5.81
CA ILE A 74 8.01 -3.03 5.60
C ILE A 74 9.15 -2.05 5.37
N TYR A 75 8.93 -1.02 4.54
CA TYR A 75 9.97 -0.02 4.25
C TYR A 75 10.18 0.94 5.41
N ALA A 76 9.10 1.42 6.07
CA ALA A 76 9.26 2.35 7.17
C ALA A 76 9.92 1.70 8.40
N SER A 77 9.61 0.43 8.71
CA SER A 77 10.18 -0.28 9.85
C SER A 77 11.59 -0.85 9.61
N ASP A 78 12.08 -0.84 8.37
CA ASP A 78 13.44 -1.27 8.07
C ASP A 78 14.48 -0.37 8.75
N THR A 79 15.72 -0.83 8.77
CA THR A 79 16.80 -0.10 9.42
C THR A 79 17.14 1.20 8.68
N PRO A 80 17.70 2.22 9.36
CA PRO A 80 18.13 3.46 8.72
C PRO A 80 19.17 3.25 7.61
N GLU A 81 20.01 2.20 7.71
CA GLU A 81 20.97 1.84 6.67
C GLU A 81 20.30 1.44 5.36
N ASN A 82 19.08 0.89 5.44
CA ASN A 82 18.25 0.50 4.28
C ASN A 82 17.25 1.60 3.88
N GLY A 83 17.27 2.75 4.56
CA GLY A 83 16.40 3.89 4.28
C GLY A 83 15.08 3.88 5.07
N GLY A 84 14.89 2.95 6.00
CA GLY A 84 13.77 2.93 6.93
C GLY A 84 14.01 3.80 8.16
N TYR A 85 13.07 3.77 9.10
CA TYR A 85 13.14 4.55 10.35
C TYR A 85 13.36 3.67 11.59
N GLY A 86 13.30 2.33 11.42
CA GLY A 86 13.42 1.36 12.50
C GLY A 86 12.08 0.97 13.13
N GLU A 87 11.98 -0.27 13.61
CA GLU A 87 10.76 -0.81 14.22
C GLU A 87 10.28 -0.02 15.43
N ASP A 88 11.17 0.60 16.20
CA ASP A 88 10.84 1.41 17.38
C ASP A 88 10.06 2.68 17.04
N HIS A 89 10.12 3.15 15.78
CA HIS A 89 9.43 4.32 15.28
C HIS A 89 8.14 4.00 14.50
N VAL A 90 7.82 2.71 14.27
CA VAL A 90 6.72 2.30 13.39
C VAL A 90 5.76 1.36 14.09
N ILE A 91 4.49 1.73 14.14
CA ILE A 91 3.42 0.91 14.71
C ILE A 91 2.58 0.32 13.56
N ALA A 92 2.52 -1.01 13.50
CA ALA A 92 1.66 -1.73 12.56
C ALA A 92 0.23 -1.85 13.11
N TYR A 93 -0.73 -1.26 12.41
CA TYR A 93 -2.16 -1.39 12.69
C TYR A 93 -2.80 -2.43 11.75
N ASP A 94 -3.91 -3.02 12.16
CA ASP A 94 -4.60 -4.03 11.37
C ASP A 94 -5.19 -3.43 10.06
N ASN A 95 -5.57 -2.15 10.08
CA ASN A 95 -6.05 -1.41 8.90
C ASN A 95 -5.74 0.09 8.98
N GLY A 96 -5.82 0.76 7.83
CA GLY A 96 -5.54 2.19 7.72
C GLY A 96 -6.48 3.07 8.57
N ALA A 97 -7.74 2.68 8.71
CA ALA A 97 -8.70 3.45 9.53
C ALA A 97 -8.28 3.52 10.99
N THR A 98 -7.77 2.41 11.54
CA THR A 98 -7.26 2.37 12.93
C THR A 98 -5.99 3.22 13.08
N ALA A 99 -5.09 3.21 12.10
CA ALA A 99 -3.91 4.08 12.09
C ALA A 99 -4.30 5.57 12.08
N VAL A 100 -5.27 5.94 11.23
CA VAL A 100 -5.78 7.33 11.16
C VAL A 100 -6.46 7.74 12.48
N GLN A 101 -7.19 6.84 13.14
CA GLN A 101 -7.75 7.13 14.46
C GLN A 101 -6.67 7.33 15.52
N ALA A 102 -5.57 6.57 15.46
CA ALA A 102 -4.43 6.77 16.35
C ALA A 102 -3.76 8.15 16.14
N LEU A 103 -3.63 8.60 14.88
CA LEU A 103 -3.13 9.93 14.52
C LEU A 103 -4.05 11.04 15.07
N LEU A 104 -5.36 10.91 14.90
CA LEU A 104 -6.34 11.88 15.44
C LEU A 104 -6.29 11.99 16.97
N ASN A 105 -5.97 10.89 17.66
CA ASN A 105 -5.87 10.79 19.11
C ASN A 105 -4.47 11.07 19.68
N ASP A 106 -3.55 11.63 18.89
CA ASP A 106 -2.17 11.96 19.31
C ASP A 106 -1.35 10.77 19.83
N GLN A 107 -1.64 9.55 19.35
CA GLN A 107 -0.89 8.34 19.69
C GLN A 107 0.31 8.13 18.75
N ILE A 108 0.25 8.72 17.56
CA ILE A 108 1.29 8.75 16.53
C ILE A 108 1.31 10.12 15.87
N ASP A 109 2.39 10.43 15.15
CA ASP A 109 2.60 11.74 14.53
C ASP A 109 2.25 11.75 13.04
N ALA A 110 2.32 10.59 12.37
CA ALA A 110 2.10 10.43 10.93
C ALA A 110 1.50 9.06 10.58
N VAL A 111 0.84 8.96 9.43
CA VAL A 111 0.42 7.68 8.82
C VAL A 111 0.99 7.58 7.43
N ILE A 112 1.71 6.49 7.11
CA ILE A 112 2.14 6.15 5.75
C ILE A 112 1.15 5.14 5.18
N ILE A 113 0.57 5.47 4.03
CA ILE A 113 -0.44 4.67 3.35
C ILE A 113 -0.54 5.06 1.87
N ASP A 114 -1.17 4.23 1.04
CA ASP A 114 -1.45 4.54 -0.36
C ASP A 114 -2.27 5.82 -0.53
N GLN A 115 -1.99 6.56 -1.59
CA GLN A 115 -2.54 7.90 -1.85
C GLN A 115 -4.07 7.92 -1.92
N GLU A 116 -4.72 6.97 -2.59
CA GLU A 116 -6.18 7.00 -2.74
C GLU A 116 -6.92 6.74 -1.42
N PRO A 117 -6.55 5.73 -0.61
CA PRO A 117 -7.03 5.65 0.77
C PRO A 117 -6.71 6.89 1.60
N ALA A 118 -5.52 7.47 1.46
CA ALA A 118 -5.15 8.70 2.18
C ALA A 118 -6.08 9.86 1.86
N LYS A 119 -6.37 10.12 0.57
CA LYS A 119 -7.34 11.13 0.13
C LYS A 119 -8.73 10.90 0.74
N ALA A 120 -9.19 9.65 0.75
CA ALA A 120 -10.47 9.31 1.35
C ALA A 120 -10.49 9.56 2.86
N TYR A 121 -9.44 9.22 3.59
CA TYR A 121 -9.34 9.47 5.03
C TYR A 121 -9.26 10.96 5.35
N VAL A 122 -8.48 11.73 4.61
CA VAL A 122 -8.38 13.19 4.78
C VAL A 122 -9.72 13.87 4.47
N ALA A 123 -10.41 13.47 3.41
CA ALA A 123 -11.74 13.99 3.08
C ALA A 123 -12.80 13.70 4.16
N ALA A 124 -12.68 12.55 4.84
CA ALA A 124 -13.61 12.12 5.89
C ALA A 124 -13.29 12.68 7.29
N ASN A 125 -12.09 13.22 7.51
CA ASN A 125 -11.63 13.64 8.83
C ASN A 125 -11.04 15.05 8.76
N GLN A 126 -11.69 16.02 9.42
CA GLN A 126 -11.18 17.39 9.50
C GLN A 126 -9.86 17.45 10.30
N GLY A 127 -8.97 18.37 9.90
CA GLY A 127 -7.70 18.60 10.59
C GLY A 127 -6.58 17.63 10.20
N LEU A 128 -6.78 16.86 9.12
CA LEU A 128 -5.75 16.06 8.50
C LEU A 128 -5.36 16.62 7.13
N THR A 129 -4.11 16.43 6.75
CA THR A 129 -3.57 16.75 5.42
C THR A 129 -2.58 15.69 4.97
N ILE A 130 -2.33 15.64 3.68
CA ILE A 130 -1.28 14.81 3.08
C ILE A 130 -0.07 15.73 2.86
N LEU A 131 1.13 15.28 3.23
CA LEU A 131 2.36 16.02 2.92
C LEU A 131 2.61 16.02 1.40
N ASP A 132 3.16 17.11 0.90
CA ASP A 132 3.51 17.24 -0.51
C ASP A 132 4.57 16.20 -0.92
N GLY A 133 4.36 15.58 -2.08
CA GLY A 133 5.26 14.60 -2.67
C GLY A 133 4.94 13.15 -2.33
N ALA A 134 5.47 12.26 -3.16
CA ALA A 134 5.41 10.82 -2.92
C ALA A 134 6.47 10.41 -1.90
N TRP A 135 6.09 9.56 -0.95
CA TRP A 135 7.08 8.91 -0.07
C TRP A 135 7.78 7.76 -0.80
N VAL A 136 7.00 6.91 -1.49
CA VAL A 136 7.49 5.82 -2.35
C VAL A 136 6.52 5.63 -3.52
N GLU A 137 7.05 5.30 -4.70
CA GLU A 137 6.27 4.85 -5.86
C GLU A 137 6.44 3.34 -6.03
N GLU A 138 5.36 2.64 -6.37
CA GLU A 138 5.30 1.19 -6.46
C GLU A 138 4.52 0.74 -7.70
N GLN A 139 4.71 -0.54 -8.10
CA GLN A 139 3.96 -1.15 -9.19
C GLN A 139 2.96 -2.15 -8.63
N TYR A 140 1.67 -1.95 -8.91
CA TYR A 140 0.62 -2.86 -8.49
C TYR A 140 0.46 -4.03 -9.44
N CYS A 141 0.46 -5.22 -8.88
CA CYS A 141 0.23 -6.49 -9.56
C CYS A 141 -0.90 -7.25 -8.86
N ALA A 142 -1.49 -8.23 -9.56
CA ALA A 142 -2.27 -9.27 -8.90
C ALA A 142 -1.32 -10.43 -8.53
N ALA A 143 -1.72 -11.25 -7.56
CA ALA A 143 -0.99 -12.46 -7.19
C ALA A 143 -1.90 -13.68 -7.11
N VAL A 144 -1.36 -14.81 -7.48
CA VAL A 144 -1.96 -16.15 -7.38
C VAL A 144 -1.08 -17.02 -6.49
N ASP A 145 -1.56 -18.20 -6.09
CA ASP A 145 -0.74 -19.16 -5.34
C ASP A 145 0.48 -19.59 -6.16
N GLU A 146 1.62 -19.80 -5.48
CA GLU A 146 2.88 -20.21 -6.11
C GLU A 146 2.71 -21.50 -6.92
N GLY A 147 3.19 -21.49 -8.14
CA GLY A 147 3.10 -22.62 -9.09
C GLY A 147 1.74 -22.75 -9.77
N ASN A 148 0.76 -21.86 -9.53
CA ASN A 148 -0.50 -21.85 -10.28
C ASN A 148 -0.35 -21.15 -11.63
N THR A 149 0.57 -21.66 -12.45
CA THR A 149 0.95 -21.06 -13.75
C THR A 149 -0.22 -20.98 -14.72
N ALA A 150 -1.16 -21.91 -14.68
CA ALA A 150 -2.31 -21.91 -15.59
C ALA A 150 -3.25 -20.70 -15.29
N LEU A 151 -3.49 -20.38 -14.04
CA LEU A 151 -4.28 -19.22 -13.65
C LEU A 151 -3.50 -17.94 -13.94
N LEU A 152 -2.21 -17.89 -13.60
CA LEU A 152 -1.33 -16.74 -13.85
C LEU A 152 -1.31 -16.37 -15.35
N GLU A 153 -1.10 -17.36 -16.24
CA GLU A 153 -1.08 -17.15 -17.69
C GLU A 153 -2.44 -16.65 -18.21
N ALA A 154 -3.54 -17.21 -17.71
CA ALA A 154 -4.88 -16.78 -18.10
C ALA A 154 -5.17 -15.32 -17.66
N VAL A 155 -4.81 -14.97 -16.41
CA VAL A 155 -4.97 -13.62 -15.88
C VAL A 155 -4.08 -12.63 -16.63
N ASN A 156 -2.79 -12.95 -16.83
CA ASN A 156 -1.87 -12.08 -17.58
C ASN A 156 -2.32 -11.87 -19.03
N THR A 157 -2.83 -12.91 -19.69
CA THR A 157 -3.37 -12.77 -21.06
C THR A 157 -4.51 -11.77 -21.09
N ALA A 158 -5.50 -11.92 -20.22
CA ALA A 158 -6.64 -11.01 -20.14
C ALA A 158 -6.21 -9.59 -19.73
N LEU A 159 -5.30 -9.47 -18.76
CA LEU A 159 -4.78 -8.19 -18.28
C LEU A 159 -4.05 -7.43 -19.41
N ASN A 160 -3.19 -8.11 -20.15
CA ASN A 160 -2.45 -7.50 -21.26
C ASN A 160 -3.37 -7.08 -22.42
N GLU A 161 -4.44 -7.81 -22.69
CA GLU A 161 -5.48 -7.38 -23.65
C GLU A 161 -6.16 -6.08 -23.16
N LEU A 162 -6.55 -6.00 -21.89
CA LEU A 162 -7.17 -4.82 -21.30
C LEU A 162 -6.22 -3.62 -21.17
N ILE A 163 -4.93 -3.85 -21.00
CA ILE A 163 -3.90 -2.81 -21.07
C ILE A 163 -3.77 -2.30 -22.51
N ALA A 164 -3.68 -3.20 -23.48
CA ALA A 164 -3.47 -2.87 -24.89
C ALA A 164 -4.65 -2.11 -25.51
N ASP A 165 -5.90 -2.39 -25.10
CA ASP A 165 -7.09 -1.70 -25.58
C ASP A 165 -7.42 -0.41 -24.80
N GLY A 166 -6.64 -0.11 -23.74
CA GLY A 166 -6.77 1.10 -22.93
C GLY A 166 -7.84 1.02 -21.83
N THR A 167 -8.47 -0.14 -21.63
CA THR A 167 -9.49 -0.33 -20.59
C THR A 167 -8.90 -0.15 -19.19
N VAL A 168 -7.71 -0.72 -18.91
CA VAL A 168 -7.03 -0.53 -17.63
C VAL A 168 -6.76 0.95 -17.38
N GLN A 169 -6.25 1.68 -18.36
CA GLN A 169 -5.97 3.12 -18.21
C GLN A 169 -7.25 3.92 -17.91
N GLN A 170 -8.36 3.62 -18.56
CA GLN A 170 -9.65 4.27 -18.27
C GLN A 170 -10.14 4.01 -16.84
N ILE A 171 -9.88 2.81 -16.30
CA ILE A 171 -10.22 2.47 -14.91
C ILE A 171 -9.27 3.21 -13.95
N VAL A 172 -7.98 3.23 -14.24
CA VAL A 172 -6.97 3.98 -13.46
C VAL A 172 -7.36 5.45 -13.40
N ASP A 173 -7.59 6.10 -14.53
CA ASP A 173 -7.96 7.53 -14.61
C ASP A 173 -9.26 7.87 -13.86
N LYS A 174 -10.12 6.88 -13.68
CA LYS A 174 -11.39 7.06 -12.94
C LYS A 174 -11.21 6.97 -11.43
N TYR A 175 -10.31 6.12 -10.95
CA TYR A 175 -10.20 5.76 -9.54
C TYR A 175 -8.88 6.18 -8.90
N ILE A 176 -7.83 6.36 -9.68
CA ILE A 176 -6.50 6.81 -9.26
C ILE A 176 -6.23 8.11 -10.02
N THR A 177 -6.66 9.24 -9.46
CA THR A 177 -6.47 10.55 -10.08
C THR A 177 -5.08 11.08 -9.78
N ALA A 178 -4.28 11.37 -10.83
CA ALA A 178 -3.10 12.21 -10.66
C ALA A 178 -3.58 13.64 -10.37
N ASP A 179 -3.17 14.23 -9.27
CA ASP A 179 -3.35 15.65 -8.97
C ASP A 179 -2.25 16.48 -9.60
#